data_826bf55834f2749ad0441ce6f06c8302
#
_entry.id   826bf55834f2749ad0441ce6f06c8302
#
_cell.length_a   1.000
_cell.length_b   1.000
_cell.length_c   1.000
_cell.angle_alpha   90.00
_cell.angle_beta   90.00
_cell.angle_gamma   90.00
#
_symmetry.space_group_name_H-M   'P 1'
#
loop_
_entity.id
_entity.type
_entity.pdbx_description
1 polymer ?
#
loop_
_entity_poly.entity_id
_entity_poly.type
_entity_poly.pdbx_seq_one_letter_code
_entity_poly.pdbx_strand_id
1 'polypeptide(L)'
;MYKRQDRLKEINCFTATFEIWVEGPLGVINNFRLGRLPTVRVGWNEINTAWGQAALLLLTLANTIGLQFQRYRLIPCGNHSYLKSLTDDRTELPLFCYGGQDVFLNNKYDRAMVAFLDCMQQFKEEAEKGELGLSLPYGIQVETGLMEDVGGRGECYSIRTHLNTQELW
;
A
#
# COMPACT_ATOMS: atom_id res chain seq x y z
N MET A 1 -8.97 30.84 4.89
CA MET A 1 -7.78 30.72 5.76
C MET A 1 -7.90 29.60 6.79
N TYR A 2 -9.03 29.41 7.45
CA TYR A 2 -9.24 28.36 8.47
C TYR A 2 -9.09 26.92 7.95
N LYS A 3 -9.60 26.59 6.76
CA LYS A 3 -9.52 25.22 6.19
C LYS A 3 -8.10 24.70 5.95
N ARG A 4 -7.12 25.58 5.71
CA ARG A 4 -5.73 25.21 5.44
C ARG A 4 -4.97 24.85 6.74
N GLN A 5 -5.29 25.56 7.84
CA GLN A 5 -4.70 25.27 9.16
C GLN A 5 -5.22 23.96 9.75
N ASP A 6 -6.49 23.64 9.54
CA ASP A 6 -7.07 22.39 10.04
C ASP A 6 -6.49 21.18 9.30
N ARG A 7 -6.33 21.23 7.97
CA ARG A 7 -5.68 20.19 7.18
C ARG A 7 -4.21 19.98 7.54
N LEU A 8 -3.47 21.05 7.84
CA LEU A 8 -2.08 20.94 8.29
C LEU A 8 -1.97 20.29 9.69
N LYS A 9 -2.94 20.53 10.57
CA LYS A 9 -3.03 19.87 11.87
C LYS A 9 -3.37 18.39 11.72
N GLU A 10 -4.25 18.03 10.79
CA GLU A 10 -4.58 16.65 10.48
C GLU A 10 -3.36 15.91 9.91
N ILE A 11 -2.61 16.49 8.96
CA ILE A 11 -1.38 15.92 8.43
C ILE A 11 -0.32 15.73 9.54
N ASN A 12 -0.18 16.65 10.47
CA ASN A 12 0.70 16.49 11.64
C ASN A 12 0.24 15.36 12.56
N CYS A 13 -1.05 15.09 12.65
CA CYS A 13 -1.58 13.96 13.40
C CYS A 13 -1.19 12.62 12.76
N PHE A 14 -1.11 12.55 11.42
CA PHE A 14 -0.67 11.34 10.70
C PHE A 14 0.81 11.02 10.95
N THR A 15 1.68 12.03 10.92
CA THR A 15 3.11 11.83 11.23
C THR A 15 3.35 11.42 12.68
N ALA A 16 2.44 11.76 13.59
CA ALA A 16 2.48 11.30 14.98
C ALA A 16 1.92 9.88 15.17
N THR A 17 1.06 9.41 14.25
CA THR A 17 0.40 8.10 14.35
C THR A 17 1.10 7.02 13.52
N PHE A 18 1.71 7.41 12.39
CA PHE A 18 2.41 6.50 11.47
C PHE A 18 3.87 6.91 11.34
N GLU A 19 4.73 6.09 11.91
CA GLU A 19 6.17 6.20 11.75
C GLU A 19 6.60 5.34 10.56
N ILE A 20 7.20 5.97 9.54
CA ILE A 20 7.67 5.29 8.33
C ILE A 20 9.14 5.61 8.13
N TRP A 21 9.95 4.56 7.97
CA TRP A 21 11.38 4.71 7.67
C TRP A 21 11.89 3.54 6.84
N VAL A 22 13.17 3.54 6.55
CA VAL A 22 13.85 2.46 5.84
C VAL A 22 14.87 1.83 6.76
N GLU A 23 14.82 0.51 6.92
CA GLU A 23 15.79 -0.29 7.67
C GLU A 23 16.55 -1.21 6.70
N GLY A 24 17.78 -0.82 6.35
CA GLY A 24 18.51 -1.49 5.29
C GLY A 24 17.74 -1.41 3.95
N PRO A 25 17.44 -2.53 3.31
CA PRO A 25 16.71 -2.56 2.05
C PRO A 25 15.18 -2.62 2.22
N LEU A 26 14.66 -2.62 3.45
CA LEU A 26 13.25 -2.80 3.73
C LEU A 26 12.58 -1.51 4.21
N GLY A 27 11.37 -1.27 3.72
CA GLY A 27 10.48 -0.27 4.29
C GLY A 27 9.87 -0.77 5.60
N VAL A 28 9.74 0.13 6.57
CA VAL A 28 9.18 -0.14 7.90
C VAL A 28 8.05 0.84 8.17
N ILE A 29 6.94 0.34 8.66
CA ILE A 29 5.81 1.14 9.14
C ILE A 29 5.44 0.72 10.56
N ASN A 30 5.48 1.65 11.50
CA ASN A 30 5.18 1.41 12.92
C ASN A 30 5.92 0.19 13.50
N ASN A 31 7.23 0.10 13.23
CA ASN A 31 8.12 -1.01 13.63
C ASN A 31 7.87 -2.36 12.92
N PHE A 32 6.99 -2.42 11.92
CA PHE A 32 6.76 -3.63 11.13
C PHE A 32 7.41 -3.50 9.76
N ARG A 33 8.26 -4.47 9.41
CA ARG A 33 8.94 -4.49 8.10
C ARG A 33 7.99 -4.98 7.02
N LEU A 34 7.90 -4.21 5.94
CA LEU A 34 7.06 -4.52 4.79
C LEU A 34 7.91 -5.16 3.68
N GLY A 35 7.99 -6.47 3.71
CA GLY A 35 8.73 -7.25 2.73
C GLY A 35 9.73 -8.22 3.36
N ARG A 36 10.36 -9.01 2.52
CA ARG A 36 11.41 -9.97 2.91
C ARG A 36 12.38 -10.17 1.75
N LEU A 37 13.61 -10.43 2.08
CA LEU A 37 14.65 -10.76 1.11
C LEU A 37 15.27 -12.12 1.43
N PRO A 38 15.94 -12.78 0.50
CA PRO A 38 16.70 -13.99 0.79
C PRO A 38 17.72 -13.79 1.91
N THR A 39 18.31 -12.61 1.99
CA THR A 39 19.31 -12.20 2.99
C THR A 39 18.71 -11.65 4.29
N VAL A 40 17.47 -11.14 4.24
CA VAL A 40 16.76 -10.58 5.40
C VAL A 40 15.41 -11.25 5.53
N ARG A 41 15.36 -12.27 6.37
CA ARG A 41 14.13 -13.02 6.60
C ARG A 41 13.21 -12.26 7.54
N VAL A 42 12.01 -11.97 7.08
CA VAL A 42 10.92 -11.39 7.88
C VAL A 42 9.79 -12.40 7.95
N GLY A 43 9.21 -12.56 9.14
CA GLY A 43 8.08 -13.45 9.35
C GLY A 43 6.81 -12.94 8.68
N TRP A 44 5.99 -13.84 8.13
CA TRP A 44 4.74 -13.45 7.48
C TRP A 44 3.79 -12.69 8.38
N ASN A 45 3.74 -13.01 9.67
CA ASN A 45 2.90 -12.28 10.62
C ASN A 45 3.29 -10.79 10.73
N GLU A 46 4.58 -10.49 10.68
CA GLU A 46 5.09 -9.13 10.68
C GLU A 46 4.73 -8.42 9.36
N ILE A 47 4.97 -9.07 8.22
CA ILE A 47 4.62 -8.53 6.89
C ILE A 47 3.12 -8.27 6.79
N ASN A 48 2.28 -9.20 7.24
CA ASN A 48 0.83 -9.04 7.25
C ASN A 48 0.39 -7.86 8.12
N THR A 49 1.04 -7.66 9.27
CA THR A 49 0.77 -6.52 10.13
C THR A 49 1.20 -5.21 9.47
N ALA A 50 2.36 -5.19 8.82
CA ALA A 50 2.82 -4.03 8.05
C ALA A 50 1.83 -3.64 6.94
N TRP A 51 1.29 -4.62 6.20
CA TRP A 51 0.24 -4.38 5.22
C TRP A 51 -1.04 -3.82 5.84
N GLY A 52 -1.41 -4.31 7.02
CA GLY A 52 -2.54 -3.76 7.79
C GLY A 52 -2.35 -2.30 8.16
N GLN A 53 -1.14 -1.93 8.59
CA GLN A 53 -0.79 -0.54 8.89
C GLN A 53 -0.80 0.33 7.62
N ALA A 54 -0.27 -0.16 6.50
CA ALA A 54 -0.29 0.54 5.22
C ALA A 54 -1.73 0.74 4.71
N ALA A 55 -2.59 -0.26 4.84
CA ALA A 55 -4.01 -0.15 4.48
C ALA A 55 -4.74 0.88 5.34
N LEU A 56 -4.47 0.89 6.65
CA LEU A 56 -5.06 1.86 7.58
C LEU A 56 -4.59 3.28 7.23
N LEU A 57 -3.30 3.47 6.96
CA LEU A 57 -2.75 4.76 6.55
C LEU A 57 -3.42 5.27 5.27
N LEU A 58 -3.46 4.45 4.22
CA LEU A 58 -4.05 4.85 2.93
C LEU A 58 -5.54 5.19 3.08
N LEU A 59 -6.31 4.39 3.84
CA LEU A 59 -7.72 4.67 4.12
C LEU A 59 -7.89 6.00 4.87
N THR A 60 -7.06 6.25 5.87
CA THR A 60 -7.13 7.46 6.67
C THR A 60 -6.77 8.70 5.84
N LEU A 61 -5.72 8.62 5.01
CA LEU A 61 -5.35 9.69 4.09
C LEU A 61 -6.45 9.96 3.05
N ALA A 62 -7.06 8.92 2.49
CA ALA A 62 -8.18 9.04 1.56
C ALA A 62 -9.38 9.76 2.21
N ASN A 63 -9.74 9.37 3.43
CA ASN A 63 -10.82 10.01 4.19
C ASN A 63 -10.54 11.50 4.45
N THR A 64 -9.29 11.87 4.74
CA THR A 64 -8.89 13.27 5.00
C THR A 64 -9.11 14.16 3.79
N ILE A 65 -8.90 13.65 2.58
CA ILE A 65 -9.15 14.39 1.34
C ILE A 65 -10.56 14.18 0.78
N GLY A 66 -11.41 13.40 1.45
CA GLY A 66 -12.76 13.10 1.03
C GLY A 66 -12.85 12.12 -0.14
N LEU A 67 -11.79 11.34 -0.41
CA LEU A 67 -11.76 10.35 -1.47
C LEU A 67 -12.49 9.08 -1.05
N GLN A 68 -13.37 8.60 -1.92
CA GLN A 68 -13.98 7.27 -1.86
C GLN A 68 -13.47 6.42 -3.02
N PHE A 69 -12.82 5.30 -2.71
CA PHE A 69 -12.33 4.39 -3.72
C PHE A 69 -13.47 3.75 -4.53
N GLN A 70 -13.30 3.64 -5.84
CA GLN A 70 -14.38 3.26 -6.75
C GLN A 70 -14.52 1.74 -6.94
N ARG A 71 -13.41 0.99 -6.98
CA ARG A 71 -13.39 -0.44 -7.33
C ARG A 71 -13.25 -1.36 -6.13
N TYR A 72 -12.61 -0.87 -5.10
CA TYR A 72 -12.28 -1.65 -3.90
C TYR A 72 -12.52 -0.84 -2.64
N ARG A 73 -12.84 -1.55 -1.56
CA ARG A 73 -12.90 -1.00 -0.21
C ARG A 73 -11.77 -1.61 0.61
N LEU A 74 -10.93 -0.77 1.19
CA LEU A 74 -9.91 -1.19 2.15
C LEU A 74 -10.57 -1.52 3.50
N ILE A 75 -10.26 -2.70 4.02
CA ILE A 75 -10.73 -3.15 5.34
C ILE A 75 -9.50 -3.46 6.21
N PRO A 76 -8.96 -2.47 6.92
CA PRO A 76 -7.87 -2.69 7.86
C PRO A 76 -8.35 -3.54 9.04
N CYS A 77 -7.67 -4.65 9.29
CA CYS A 77 -7.98 -5.59 10.36
C CYS A 77 -6.69 -6.24 10.89
N GLY A 78 -5.75 -5.43 11.40
CA GLY A 78 -4.47 -5.89 11.90
C GLY A 78 -3.72 -6.72 10.85
N ASN A 79 -3.29 -7.92 11.23
CA ASN A 79 -2.57 -8.85 10.36
C ASN A 79 -3.47 -9.69 9.42
N HIS A 80 -4.77 -9.42 9.39
CA HIS A 80 -5.76 -10.06 8.50
C HIS A 80 -6.53 -9.03 7.67
N SER A 81 -5.89 -7.93 7.31
CA SER A 81 -6.48 -6.88 6.48
C SER A 81 -6.76 -7.39 5.07
N TYR A 82 -7.77 -6.85 4.42
CA TYR A 82 -8.17 -7.26 3.08
C TYR A 82 -8.83 -6.13 2.30
N LEU A 83 -8.96 -6.32 1.00
CA LEU A 83 -9.80 -5.47 0.15
C LEU A 83 -11.06 -6.24 -0.24
N LYS A 84 -12.18 -5.54 -0.21
CA LYS A 84 -13.45 -6.04 -0.73
C LYS A 84 -13.73 -5.42 -2.09
N SER A 85 -14.05 -6.25 -3.09
CA SER A 85 -14.48 -5.76 -4.39
C SER A 85 -15.85 -5.09 -4.28
N LEU A 86 -16.02 -3.94 -4.93
CA LEU A 86 -17.29 -3.22 -5.03
C LEU A 86 -18.10 -3.64 -6.27
N THR A 87 -17.47 -4.36 -7.21
CA THR A 87 -18.10 -4.87 -8.41
C THR A 87 -18.56 -6.31 -8.27
N ASP A 88 -17.93 -7.07 -7.34
CA ASP A 88 -18.27 -8.46 -7.01
C ASP A 88 -18.27 -8.62 -5.49
N ASP A 89 -19.45 -8.54 -4.89
CA ASP A 89 -19.65 -8.58 -3.43
C ASP A 89 -19.13 -9.86 -2.75
N ARG A 90 -18.78 -10.89 -3.50
CA ARG A 90 -18.29 -12.17 -2.98
C ARG A 90 -16.76 -12.25 -2.99
N THR A 91 -16.08 -11.30 -3.61
CA THR A 91 -14.62 -11.36 -3.74
C THR A 91 -13.95 -10.53 -2.65
N GLU A 92 -13.29 -11.22 -1.74
CA GLU A 92 -12.37 -10.66 -0.76
C GLU A 92 -10.94 -10.99 -1.16
N LEU A 93 -10.08 -9.98 -1.19
CA LEU A 93 -8.67 -10.07 -1.58
C LEU A 93 -7.79 -9.87 -0.34
N PRO A 94 -7.14 -10.91 0.20
CA PRO A 94 -6.37 -10.82 1.43
C PRO A 94 -5.07 -10.04 1.23
N LEU A 95 -4.81 -9.07 2.12
CA LEU A 95 -3.51 -8.41 2.28
C LEU A 95 -2.64 -9.18 3.30
N PHE A 96 -2.76 -10.48 3.32
CA PHE A 96 -1.99 -11.35 4.20
C PHE A 96 -1.70 -12.69 3.53
N CYS A 97 -0.59 -13.28 3.91
CA CYS A 97 -0.14 -14.58 3.45
C CYS A 97 0.52 -15.32 4.61
N TYR A 98 0.53 -16.64 4.56
CA TYR A 98 1.19 -17.45 5.59
C TYR A 98 2.46 -18.13 5.08
N GLY A 99 2.82 -17.86 3.84
CA GLY A 99 3.86 -18.59 3.14
C GLY A 99 3.37 -19.99 2.70
N GLY A 100 4.17 -20.65 1.90
CA GLY A 100 3.86 -21.99 1.42
C GLY A 100 3.64 -22.04 -0.09
N GLN A 101 3.38 -23.26 -0.58
CA GLN A 101 3.23 -23.54 -2.02
C GLN A 101 1.76 -23.49 -2.50
N ASP A 102 0.86 -22.90 -1.74
CA ASP A 102 -0.53 -22.76 -2.18
C ASP A 102 -0.65 -21.69 -3.24
N VAL A 103 -0.62 -22.12 -4.50
CA VAL A 103 -0.72 -21.25 -5.68
C VAL A 103 -2.01 -20.42 -5.67
N PHE A 104 -3.10 -20.95 -5.13
CA PHE A 104 -4.37 -20.26 -5.10
C PHE A 104 -4.36 -19.06 -4.11
N LEU A 105 -3.81 -19.25 -2.92
CA LEU A 105 -3.65 -18.18 -1.93
C LEU A 105 -2.66 -17.15 -2.41
N ASN A 106 -1.55 -17.56 -3.03
CA ASN A 106 -0.56 -16.65 -3.59
C ASN A 106 -1.16 -15.78 -4.71
N ASN A 107 -1.98 -16.36 -5.59
CA ASN A 107 -2.69 -15.60 -6.63
C ASN A 107 -3.68 -14.60 -6.06
N LYS A 108 -4.42 -14.95 -5.00
CA LYS A 108 -5.30 -13.99 -4.32
C LYS A 108 -4.52 -12.86 -3.65
N TYR A 109 -3.41 -13.19 -3.03
CA TYR A 109 -2.52 -12.21 -2.43
C TYR A 109 -1.95 -11.23 -3.48
N ASP A 110 -1.45 -11.74 -4.60
CA ASP A 110 -0.96 -10.89 -5.70
C ASP A 110 -2.07 -10.01 -6.30
N ARG A 111 -3.29 -10.52 -6.41
CA ARG A 111 -4.45 -9.71 -6.80
C ARG A 111 -4.77 -8.62 -5.78
N ALA A 112 -4.62 -8.92 -4.49
CA ALA A 112 -4.78 -7.94 -3.42
C ALA A 112 -3.73 -6.83 -3.51
N MET A 113 -2.48 -7.16 -3.84
CA MET A 113 -1.41 -6.19 -4.05
C MET A 113 -1.75 -5.23 -5.21
N VAL A 114 -2.22 -5.76 -6.33
CA VAL A 114 -2.64 -4.95 -7.48
C VAL A 114 -3.86 -4.08 -7.14
N ALA A 115 -4.82 -4.62 -6.40
CA ALA A 115 -5.98 -3.85 -5.93
C ALA A 115 -5.59 -2.73 -4.95
N PHE A 116 -4.61 -2.98 -4.08
CA PHE A 116 -4.04 -1.94 -3.22
C PHE A 116 -3.35 -0.84 -4.04
N LEU A 117 -2.58 -1.23 -5.05
CA LEU A 117 -1.93 -0.30 -5.97
C LEU A 117 -2.95 0.56 -6.73
N ASP A 118 -4.11 0.00 -7.09
CA ASP A 118 -5.22 0.74 -7.68
C ASP A 118 -5.78 1.81 -6.73
N CYS A 119 -5.94 1.48 -5.46
CA CYS A 119 -6.33 2.46 -4.44
C CYS A 119 -5.27 3.56 -4.28
N MET A 120 -3.99 3.22 -4.31
CA MET A 120 -2.89 4.19 -4.27
C MET A 120 -2.92 5.13 -5.48
N GLN A 121 -3.18 4.59 -6.68
CA GLN A 121 -3.30 5.40 -7.90
C GLN A 121 -4.45 6.39 -7.80
N GLN A 122 -5.63 5.96 -7.34
CA GLN A 122 -6.76 6.86 -7.13
C GLN A 122 -6.44 7.95 -6.11
N PHE A 123 -5.77 7.59 -5.02
CA PHE A 123 -5.33 8.57 -4.02
C PHE A 123 -4.33 9.57 -4.61
N LYS A 124 -3.34 9.08 -5.37
CA LYS A 124 -2.36 9.94 -6.05
C LYS A 124 -3.04 10.96 -6.96
N GLU A 125 -3.92 10.49 -7.84
CA GLU A 125 -4.64 11.35 -8.79
C GLU A 125 -5.47 12.43 -8.09
N GLU A 126 -6.14 12.07 -7.00
CA GLU A 126 -6.95 13.04 -6.24
C GLU A 126 -6.09 14.02 -5.44
N ALA A 127 -5.02 13.55 -4.84
CA ALA A 127 -4.08 14.40 -4.09
C ALA A 127 -3.35 15.40 -5.00
N GLU A 128 -3.01 15.00 -6.23
CA GLU A 128 -2.37 15.86 -7.23
C GLU A 128 -3.31 16.90 -7.82
N LYS A 129 -4.61 16.63 -7.89
CA LYS A 129 -5.66 17.60 -8.30
C LYS A 129 -5.93 18.66 -7.24
N GLY A 130 -5.64 18.36 -5.97
CA GLY A 130 -5.94 19.23 -4.85
C GLY A 130 -5.02 20.47 -4.77
N GLU A 131 -5.46 21.48 -4.01
CA GLU A 131 -4.72 22.72 -3.77
C GLU A 131 -3.39 22.52 -2.99
N LEU A 132 -3.13 21.30 -2.50
CA LEU A 132 -1.94 20.98 -1.70
C LEU A 132 -0.67 20.88 -2.53
N GLY A 133 -0.77 20.81 -3.87
CA GLY A 133 0.39 20.71 -4.77
C GLY A 133 1.25 19.46 -4.48
N LEU A 134 0.64 18.42 -3.95
CA LEU A 134 1.32 17.15 -3.68
C LEU A 134 1.61 16.46 -5.00
N SER A 135 2.87 16.15 -5.26
CA SER A 135 3.28 15.29 -6.36
C SER A 135 4.03 14.11 -5.78
N LEU A 136 3.54 12.91 -6.06
CA LEU A 136 4.22 11.70 -5.64
C LEU A 136 5.30 11.35 -6.68
N PRO A 137 6.53 11.04 -6.24
CA PRO A 137 7.66 10.79 -7.14
C PRO A 137 7.61 9.42 -7.84
N TYR A 138 6.47 8.76 -7.79
CA TYR A 138 6.28 7.42 -8.35
C TYR A 138 5.21 7.40 -9.42
N GLY A 139 5.52 6.81 -10.57
CA GLY A 139 4.56 6.36 -11.56
C GLY A 139 3.93 5.05 -11.11
N ILE A 140 2.62 4.90 -11.29
CA ILE A 140 1.88 3.68 -10.93
C ILE A 140 1.21 3.13 -12.18
N GLN A 141 1.48 1.86 -12.49
CA GLN A 141 0.87 1.13 -13.61
C GLN A 141 0.06 -0.03 -13.04
N VAL A 142 -1.21 0.22 -12.75
CA VAL A 142 -2.10 -0.75 -12.09
C VAL A 142 -2.26 -2.04 -12.89
N GLU A 143 -2.43 -1.94 -14.21
CA GLU A 143 -2.67 -3.10 -15.10
C GLU A 143 -1.52 -4.10 -15.06
N THR A 144 -0.30 -3.61 -15.05
CA THR A 144 0.92 -4.42 -14.98
C THR A 144 1.36 -4.72 -13.55
N GLY A 145 0.84 -3.99 -12.56
CA GLY A 145 1.25 -4.07 -11.15
C GLY A 145 2.65 -3.52 -10.92
N LEU A 146 3.04 -2.49 -11.68
CA LEU A 146 4.37 -1.89 -11.61
C LEU A 146 4.33 -0.51 -10.96
N MET A 147 5.39 -0.20 -10.23
CA MET A 147 5.71 1.13 -9.73
C MET A 147 7.03 1.58 -10.37
N GLU A 148 7.08 2.81 -10.85
CA GLU A 148 8.25 3.41 -11.48
C GLU A 148 8.73 4.63 -10.67
N ASP A 149 10.02 4.70 -10.39
CA ASP A 149 10.65 5.89 -9.81
C ASP A 149 10.85 6.96 -10.90
N VAL A 150 9.96 7.94 -10.94
CA VAL A 150 10.00 9.02 -11.94
C VAL A 150 11.09 10.07 -11.62
N GLY A 151 11.50 10.17 -10.35
CA GLY A 151 12.50 11.15 -9.88
C GLY A 151 13.94 10.66 -9.88
N GLY A 152 14.17 9.35 -10.09
CA GLY A 152 15.46 8.69 -9.97
C GLY A 152 15.99 8.08 -11.27
N ARG A 153 16.36 6.80 -11.20
CA ARG A 153 16.98 6.07 -12.32
C ARG A 153 15.97 5.50 -13.32
N GLY A 154 14.66 5.74 -13.15
CA GLY A 154 13.60 5.14 -13.96
C GLY A 154 13.45 3.63 -13.73
N GLU A 155 13.79 3.15 -12.54
CA GLU A 155 13.68 1.73 -12.19
C GLU A 155 12.20 1.39 -11.95
N CYS A 156 11.77 0.25 -12.50
CA CYS A 156 10.43 -0.28 -12.33
C CYS A 156 10.44 -1.48 -11.39
N TYR A 157 9.51 -1.48 -10.45
CA TYR A 157 9.36 -2.55 -9.45
C TYR A 157 7.97 -3.15 -9.52
N SER A 158 7.88 -4.48 -9.52
CA SER A 158 6.59 -5.17 -9.45
C SER A 158 6.11 -5.27 -8.01
N ILE A 159 4.81 -4.99 -7.79
CA ILE A 159 4.17 -5.24 -6.51
C ILE A 159 3.82 -6.73 -6.30
N ARG A 160 3.84 -7.53 -7.37
CA ARG A 160 3.49 -8.96 -7.32
C ARG A 160 4.68 -9.79 -6.83
N THR A 161 4.42 -10.69 -5.89
CA THR A 161 5.45 -11.51 -5.26
C THR A 161 6.13 -12.49 -6.21
N HIS A 162 5.39 -13.08 -7.15
CA HIS A 162 5.91 -14.10 -8.06
C HIS A 162 6.80 -13.55 -9.19
N LEU A 163 6.75 -12.25 -9.45
CA LEU A 163 7.61 -11.61 -10.46
C LEU A 163 8.95 -11.14 -9.90
N ASN A 164 9.12 -11.21 -8.59
CA ASN A 164 10.34 -10.78 -7.90
C ASN A 164 11.13 -11.98 -7.36
N THR A 165 11.12 -13.11 -8.07
CA THR A 165 11.70 -14.38 -7.60
C THR A 165 13.22 -14.41 -7.49
N GLN A 166 13.94 -13.39 -7.92
CA GLN A 166 15.41 -13.41 -7.89
C GLN A 166 16.10 -12.32 -7.08
N GLU A 167 15.49 -11.16 -6.76
CA GLU A 167 16.26 -10.12 -6.06
C GLU A 167 15.52 -9.17 -5.10
N LEU A 168 14.19 -9.14 -4.95
CA LEU A 168 13.53 -8.00 -4.30
C LEU A 168 12.31 -8.32 -3.41
N TRP A 169 12.35 -9.36 -2.58
CA TRP A 169 11.41 -9.47 -1.45
C TRP A 169 12.05 -10.06 -0.22
#